data_1a4f4699a86b6e1bb87c80cdcab71739
#
_entry.id   1a4f4699a86b6e1bb87c80cdcab71739
#
_cell.length_a   1.000
_cell.length_b   1.000
_cell.length_c   1.000
_cell.angle_alpha   90.00
_cell.angle_beta   90.00
_cell.angle_gamma   90.00
#
_symmetry.space_group_name_H-M   'P 1'
#
loop_
_entity.id
_entity.type
_entity.pdbx_description
1 polymer ?
#
loop_
_entity_poly.entity_id
_entity_poly.type
_entity_poly.pdbx_seq_one_letter_code
_entity_poly.pdbx_strand_id
1 'polypeptide(L)'
;MSNSLLILPGDGIGPEVMAEVRKVIDWFGARRGIAFDVSEDLVGGCAYDAHGTPLTDAAMEKAQSVDAVLLGAVGGPKYDKLDFSVKPERGLLRLRKEMDLFSNLRPAVCFDALADFSSLKKEVIGGLDIMIVRELTSGVYFGEPRGVFKEGN
;
A
#
# COMPACT_ATOMS: atom_id res chain seq x y z
N MET A 1 16.47 -8.75 18.92
CA MET A 1 15.10 -8.91 18.39
C MET A 1 15.21 -8.69 16.89
N SER A 2 14.77 -9.64 16.06
CA SER A 2 14.64 -9.42 14.63
C SER A 2 13.28 -8.77 14.37
N ASN A 3 13.25 -7.80 13.47
CA ASN A 3 11.97 -7.20 13.02
C ASN A 3 11.42 -8.08 11.91
N SER A 4 10.18 -8.54 12.03
CA SER A 4 9.53 -9.38 11.04
C SER A 4 8.86 -8.51 9.97
N LEU A 5 9.11 -8.82 8.69
CA LEU A 5 8.55 -8.10 7.55
C LEU A 5 7.82 -9.06 6.60
N LEU A 6 6.63 -8.68 6.17
CA LEU A 6 5.97 -9.31 5.05
C LEU A 6 6.08 -8.42 3.82
N ILE A 7 6.65 -8.93 2.75
CA ILE A 7 6.67 -8.27 1.44
C ILE A 7 5.49 -8.77 0.61
N LEU A 8 4.68 -7.85 0.12
CA LEU A 8 3.59 -8.07 -0.81
C LEU A 8 3.89 -7.30 -2.10
N PRO A 9 4.61 -7.90 -3.07
CA PRO A 9 5.03 -7.19 -4.28
C PRO A 9 3.84 -6.68 -5.11
N GLY A 10 2.79 -7.49 -5.21
CA GLY A 10 1.61 -7.16 -6.00
C GLY A 10 1.84 -7.25 -7.50
N ASP A 11 1.31 -6.29 -8.25
CA ASP A 11 1.18 -6.31 -9.70
C ASP A 11 2.06 -5.28 -10.41
N GLY A 12 2.20 -5.43 -11.71
CA GLY A 12 2.83 -4.44 -12.60
C GLY A 12 4.24 -4.08 -12.18
N ILE A 13 4.47 -2.82 -11.80
CA ILE A 13 5.77 -2.29 -11.32
C ILE A 13 6.14 -2.79 -9.90
N GLY A 14 5.19 -3.36 -9.16
CA GLY A 14 5.38 -3.73 -7.76
C GLY A 14 6.55 -4.67 -7.51
N PRO A 15 6.69 -5.80 -8.23
CA PRO A 15 7.84 -6.71 -8.08
C PRO A 15 9.20 -6.03 -8.34
N GLU A 16 9.27 -5.12 -9.32
CA GLU A 16 10.49 -4.37 -9.63
C GLU A 16 10.87 -3.43 -8.48
N VAL A 17 9.90 -2.68 -7.96
CA VAL A 17 10.10 -1.80 -6.79
C VAL A 17 10.53 -2.61 -5.57
N MET A 18 9.89 -3.76 -5.30
CA MET A 18 10.23 -4.59 -4.15
C MET A 18 11.61 -5.25 -4.28
N ALA A 19 12.09 -5.50 -5.49
CA ALA A 19 13.47 -5.94 -5.70
C ALA A 19 14.49 -4.89 -5.23
N GLU A 20 14.24 -3.61 -5.44
CA GLU A 20 15.08 -2.52 -4.92
C GLU A 20 14.96 -2.37 -3.40
N VAL A 21 13.74 -2.53 -2.85
CA VAL A 21 13.52 -2.52 -1.40
C VAL A 21 14.33 -3.63 -0.71
N ARG A 22 14.43 -4.82 -1.29
CA ARG A 22 15.26 -5.91 -0.75
C ARG A 22 16.73 -5.52 -0.63
N LYS A 23 17.28 -4.83 -1.62
CA LYS A 23 18.68 -4.32 -1.56
C LYS A 23 18.86 -3.35 -0.38
N VAL A 24 17.87 -2.52 -0.09
CA VAL A 24 17.90 -1.61 1.08
C VAL A 24 17.85 -2.40 2.39
N ILE A 25 17.00 -3.41 2.48
CA ILE A 25 16.92 -4.32 3.66
C ILE A 25 18.28 -4.99 3.90
N ASP A 26 18.88 -5.57 2.85
CA ASP A 26 20.19 -6.21 2.92
C ASP A 26 21.29 -5.23 3.34
N TRP A 27 21.23 -3.99 2.84
CA TRP A 27 22.16 -2.93 3.23
C TRP A 27 22.06 -2.60 4.72
N PHE A 28 20.85 -2.52 5.29
CA PHE A 28 20.66 -2.31 6.73
C PHE A 28 21.26 -3.45 7.55
N GLY A 29 21.09 -4.69 7.12
CA GLY A 29 21.72 -5.86 7.73
C GLY A 29 23.25 -5.74 7.71
N ALA A 30 23.81 -5.51 6.52
CA ALA A 30 25.27 -5.48 6.32
C ALA A 30 25.97 -4.25 6.94
N ARG A 31 25.34 -3.09 6.94
CA ARG A 31 25.97 -1.81 7.31
C ARG A 31 25.55 -1.26 8.67
N ARG A 32 24.39 -1.68 9.18
CA ARG A 32 23.82 -1.17 10.45
C ARG A 32 23.59 -2.28 11.47
N GLY A 33 23.78 -3.55 11.11
CA GLY A 33 23.52 -4.68 12.00
C GLY A 33 22.04 -4.85 12.36
N ILE A 34 21.13 -4.28 11.55
CA ILE A 34 19.67 -4.38 11.74
C ILE A 34 19.19 -5.58 10.93
N ALA A 35 18.90 -6.69 11.61
CA ALA A 35 18.37 -7.89 10.97
C ALA A 35 16.85 -7.79 10.81
N PHE A 36 16.37 -8.24 9.65
CA PHE A 36 14.96 -8.41 9.36
C PHE A 36 14.68 -9.87 9.01
N ASP A 37 13.60 -10.40 9.57
CA ASP A 37 13.02 -11.69 9.17
C ASP A 37 11.98 -11.44 8.09
N VAL A 38 12.36 -11.71 6.84
CA VAL A 38 11.57 -11.32 5.66
C VAL A 38 10.83 -12.53 5.11
N SER A 39 9.51 -12.42 5.04
CA SER A 39 8.64 -13.34 4.32
C SER A 39 7.98 -12.66 3.12
N GLU A 40 7.41 -13.43 2.21
CA GLU A 40 6.71 -12.91 1.03
C GLU A 40 5.40 -13.64 0.82
N ASP A 41 4.42 -12.94 0.24
CA ASP A 41 3.15 -13.51 -0.20
C ASP A 41 2.54 -12.71 -1.36
N LEU A 42 1.44 -13.20 -1.93
CA LEU A 42 0.76 -12.57 -3.05
C LEU A 42 -0.36 -11.64 -2.60
N VAL A 43 -0.54 -10.54 -3.36
CA VAL A 43 -1.66 -9.60 -3.21
C VAL A 43 -2.02 -9.00 -4.57
N GLY A 44 -3.29 -8.68 -4.74
CA GLY A 44 -3.77 -8.05 -5.97
C GLY A 44 -4.10 -9.03 -7.08
N GLY A 45 -3.81 -8.65 -8.31
CA GLY A 45 -4.12 -9.44 -9.49
C GLY A 45 -3.32 -10.73 -9.60
N CYS A 46 -2.06 -10.73 -9.17
CA CYS A 46 -1.25 -11.95 -9.15
C CYS A 46 -1.79 -12.98 -8.13
N ALA A 47 -2.33 -12.53 -6.99
CA ALA A 47 -3.01 -13.40 -6.04
C ALA A 47 -4.32 -13.94 -6.64
N TYR A 48 -5.08 -13.10 -7.35
CA TYR A 48 -6.27 -13.54 -8.05
C TYR A 48 -5.96 -14.60 -9.13
N ASP A 49 -4.91 -14.40 -9.93
CA ASP A 49 -4.50 -15.38 -10.94
C ASP A 49 -4.15 -16.75 -10.34
N ALA A 50 -3.52 -16.74 -9.16
CA ALA A 50 -3.07 -17.96 -8.47
C ALA A 50 -4.18 -18.65 -7.66
N HIS A 51 -5.08 -17.86 -7.04
CA HIS A 51 -5.97 -18.34 -5.98
C HIS A 51 -7.45 -17.96 -6.18
N GLY A 52 -7.79 -17.16 -7.21
CA GLY A 52 -9.15 -16.66 -7.44
C GLY A 52 -9.60 -15.57 -6.47
N THR A 53 -8.71 -15.06 -5.63
CA THR A 53 -8.96 -13.97 -4.67
C THR A 53 -7.78 -12.99 -4.64
N PRO A 54 -8.01 -11.67 -4.51
CA PRO A 54 -6.93 -10.68 -4.49
C PRO A 54 -6.10 -10.69 -3.18
N LEU A 55 -6.54 -11.42 -2.16
CA LEU A 55 -5.79 -11.67 -0.92
C LEU A 55 -6.37 -12.93 -0.26
N THR A 56 -5.52 -13.93 -0.01
CA THR A 56 -5.92 -15.15 0.69
C THR A 56 -6.03 -14.92 2.21
N ASP A 57 -6.79 -15.77 2.91
CA ASP A 57 -6.86 -15.71 4.38
C ASP A 57 -5.48 -15.98 5.01
N ALA A 58 -4.72 -16.93 4.46
CA ALA A 58 -3.36 -17.21 4.91
C ALA A 58 -2.41 -16.01 4.78
N ALA A 59 -2.49 -15.27 3.66
CA ALA A 59 -1.71 -14.03 3.49
C ALA A 59 -2.15 -12.94 4.46
N MET A 60 -3.46 -12.86 4.78
CA MET A 60 -3.99 -11.92 5.76
C MET A 60 -3.53 -12.26 7.18
N GLU A 61 -3.60 -13.53 7.59
CA GLU A 61 -3.09 -13.99 8.89
C GLU A 61 -1.59 -13.70 9.04
N LYS A 62 -0.81 -13.96 7.98
CA LYS A 62 0.61 -13.62 7.93
C LYS A 62 0.84 -12.11 8.09
N ALA A 63 0.06 -11.26 7.39
CA ALA A 63 0.15 -9.81 7.51
C ALA A 63 -0.12 -9.31 8.93
N GLN A 64 -1.06 -9.94 9.66
CA GLN A 64 -1.37 -9.61 11.06
C GLN A 64 -0.32 -10.11 12.06
N SER A 65 0.51 -11.08 11.68
CA SER A 65 1.51 -11.72 12.56
C SER A 65 2.88 -11.05 12.52
N VAL A 66 3.15 -10.17 11.58
CA VAL A 66 4.44 -9.49 11.41
C VAL A 66 4.44 -8.07 11.96
N ASP A 67 5.64 -7.52 12.20
CA ASP A 67 5.79 -6.15 12.72
C ASP A 67 5.43 -5.09 11.65
N ALA A 68 5.68 -5.39 10.37
CA ALA A 68 5.32 -4.48 9.29
C ALA A 68 5.09 -5.21 7.95
N VAL A 69 4.25 -4.62 7.11
CA VAL A 69 3.97 -5.06 5.74
C VAL A 69 4.49 -4.04 4.74
N LEU A 70 5.31 -4.48 3.79
CA LEU A 70 5.79 -3.69 2.67
C LEU A 70 4.99 -4.07 1.42
N LEU A 71 4.14 -3.16 0.96
CA LEU A 71 3.29 -3.38 -0.21
C LEU A 71 3.86 -2.62 -1.42
N GLY A 72 3.99 -3.32 -2.55
CA GLY A 72 4.45 -2.72 -3.80
C GLY A 72 3.33 -1.95 -4.51
N ALA A 73 2.69 -2.57 -5.46
CA ALA A 73 1.57 -1.99 -6.21
C ALA A 73 0.53 -3.05 -6.53
N VAL A 74 -0.73 -2.66 -6.65
CA VAL A 74 -1.81 -3.55 -7.05
C VAL A 74 -2.60 -2.97 -8.21
N GLY A 75 -3.09 -3.85 -9.09
CA GLY A 75 -3.89 -3.48 -10.23
C GLY A 75 -3.10 -3.41 -11.54
N GLY A 76 -3.84 -3.19 -12.60
CA GLY A 76 -3.31 -3.06 -13.96
C GLY A 76 -4.37 -3.37 -15.01
N PRO A 77 -4.14 -2.98 -16.29
CA PRO A 77 -5.14 -3.07 -17.36
C PRO A 77 -5.68 -4.49 -17.57
N LYS A 78 -4.89 -5.52 -17.26
CA LYS A 78 -5.30 -6.93 -17.33
C LYS A 78 -6.54 -7.22 -16.49
N TYR A 79 -6.70 -6.50 -15.37
CA TYR A 79 -7.72 -6.77 -14.35
C TYR A 79 -8.92 -5.82 -14.40
N ASP A 80 -8.95 -4.87 -15.34
CA ASP A 80 -10.01 -3.85 -15.45
C ASP A 80 -11.41 -4.45 -15.63
N LYS A 81 -11.49 -5.61 -16.30
CA LYS A 81 -12.75 -6.29 -16.61
C LYS A 81 -13.24 -7.26 -15.52
N LEU A 82 -12.47 -7.44 -14.45
CA LEU A 82 -12.88 -8.30 -13.35
C LEU A 82 -14.09 -7.73 -12.62
N ASP A 83 -14.88 -8.64 -12.03
CA ASP A 83 -15.94 -8.25 -11.10
C ASP A 83 -15.37 -7.42 -9.95
N PHE A 84 -16.14 -6.44 -9.50
CA PHE A 84 -15.73 -5.52 -8.44
C PHE A 84 -15.28 -6.22 -7.16
N SER A 85 -15.90 -7.36 -6.82
CA SER A 85 -15.60 -8.12 -5.61
C SER A 85 -14.20 -8.74 -5.58
N VAL A 86 -13.61 -8.99 -6.76
CA VAL A 86 -12.31 -9.65 -6.94
C VAL A 86 -11.25 -8.77 -7.61
N LYS A 87 -11.53 -7.49 -7.77
CA LYS A 87 -10.52 -6.54 -8.28
C LYS A 87 -9.28 -6.50 -7.37
N PRO A 88 -8.08 -6.30 -7.93
CA PRO A 88 -6.81 -6.25 -7.18
C PRO A 88 -6.85 -5.31 -5.96
N GLU A 89 -7.49 -4.15 -6.10
CA GLU A 89 -7.62 -3.14 -5.05
C GLU A 89 -8.39 -3.64 -3.82
N ARG A 90 -9.22 -4.68 -3.99
CA ARG A 90 -9.95 -5.29 -2.87
C ARG A 90 -9.01 -5.95 -1.86
N GLY A 91 -7.85 -6.47 -2.32
CA GLY A 91 -6.81 -6.99 -1.42
C GLY A 91 -6.24 -5.90 -0.52
N LEU A 92 -5.90 -4.74 -1.09
CA LEU A 92 -5.43 -3.59 -0.31
C LEU A 92 -6.50 -3.05 0.65
N LEU A 93 -7.76 -2.97 0.20
CA LEU A 93 -8.85 -2.52 1.07
C LEU A 93 -9.10 -3.49 2.23
N ARG A 94 -8.95 -4.80 1.99
CA ARG A 94 -9.04 -5.82 3.03
C ARG A 94 -7.93 -5.66 4.06
N LEU A 95 -6.67 -5.49 3.64
CA LEU A 95 -5.55 -5.21 4.55
C LEU A 95 -5.83 -3.99 5.43
N ARG A 96 -6.28 -2.88 4.84
CA ARG A 96 -6.60 -1.65 5.59
C ARG A 96 -7.67 -1.88 6.65
N LYS A 97 -8.71 -2.61 6.32
CA LYS A 97 -9.83 -2.87 7.22
C LYS A 97 -9.46 -3.82 8.34
N GLU A 98 -8.89 -4.98 8.02
CA GLU A 98 -8.65 -6.05 8.99
C GLU A 98 -7.42 -5.79 9.87
N MET A 99 -6.47 -4.97 9.44
CA MET A 99 -5.35 -4.48 10.24
C MET A 99 -5.63 -3.16 10.95
N ASP A 100 -6.84 -2.59 10.81
CA ASP A 100 -7.27 -1.31 11.38
C ASP A 100 -6.28 -0.15 11.09
N LEU A 101 -5.87 -0.02 9.82
CA LEU A 101 -4.91 0.97 9.38
C LEU A 101 -5.57 2.35 9.29
N PHE A 102 -5.69 3.03 10.41
CA PHE A 102 -6.40 4.30 10.55
C PHE A 102 -5.78 5.42 9.73
N SER A 103 -4.46 5.59 9.81
CA SER A 103 -3.79 6.79 9.31
C SER A 103 -2.90 6.50 8.11
N ASN A 104 -3.20 7.13 6.98
CA ASN A 104 -2.32 7.19 5.82
C ASN A 104 -1.53 8.50 5.86
N LEU A 105 -0.24 8.41 6.12
CA LEU A 105 0.66 9.56 6.20
C LEU A 105 1.31 9.82 4.84
N ARG A 106 1.14 11.03 4.32
CA ARG A 106 1.67 11.44 3.01
C ARG A 106 2.48 12.72 3.16
N PRO A 107 3.81 12.64 3.34
CA PRO A 107 4.65 13.81 3.33
C PRO A 107 4.73 14.41 1.91
N ALA A 108 4.57 15.72 1.82
CA ALA A 108 4.80 16.50 0.62
C ALA A 108 5.88 17.54 0.92
N VAL A 109 7.12 17.21 0.56
CA VAL A 109 8.30 18.04 0.81
C VAL A 109 8.82 18.55 -0.53
N CYS A 110 9.05 19.86 -0.63
CA CYS A 110 9.74 20.43 -1.78
C CYS A 110 11.26 20.44 -1.51
N PHE A 111 11.99 19.61 -2.24
CA PHE A 111 13.45 19.69 -2.25
C PHE A 111 13.89 20.84 -3.15
N ASP A 112 14.68 21.77 -2.63
CA ASP A 112 15.14 22.97 -3.36
C ASP A 112 15.78 22.64 -4.72
N ALA A 113 16.54 21.53 -4.77
CA ALA A 113 17.17 21.07 -6.00
C ALA A 113 16.16 20.64 -7.10
N LEU A 114 14.90 20.36 -6.74
CA LEU A 114 13.84 19.93 -7.63
C LEU A 114 12.77 21.01 -7.88
N ALA A 115 12.88 22.15 -7.20
CA ALA A 115 11.87 23.22 -7.28
C ALA A 115 11.66 23.74 -8.70
N ASP A 116 12.73 23.81 -9.51
CA ASP A 116 12.67 24.32 -10.88
C ASP A 116 11.98 23.36 -11.87
N PHE A 117 11.75 22.10 -11.49
CA PHE A 117 10.99 21.11 -12.27
C PHE A 117 9.49 21.14 -12.00
N SER A 118 9.05 21.92 -11.02
CA SER A 118 7.63 22.06 -10.69
C SER A 118 6.90 22.94 -11.71
N SER A 119 5.63 22.64 -11.94
CA SER A 119 4.72 23.53 -12.69
C SER A 119 4.28 24.77 -11.89
N LEU A 120 4.53 24.77 -10.57
CA LEU A 120 4.28 25.90 -9.71
C LEU A 120 5.53 26.78 -9.58
N LYS A 121 5.32 28.06 -9.36
CA LYS A 121 6.42 29.02 -9.15
C LYS A 121 7.23 28.69 -7.90
N LYS A 122 8.53 28.87 -7.98
CA LYS A 122 9.47 28.58 -6.86
C LYS A 122 9.12 29.32 -5.56
N GLU A 123 8.62 30.55 -5.68
CA GLU A 123 8.19 31.36 -4.52
C GLU A 123 6.97 30.74 -3.80
N VAL A 124 6.21 29.87 -4.48
CA VAL A 124 5.02 29.22 -3.92
C VAL A 124 5.39 27.92 -3.21
N ILE A 125 6.36 27.17 -3.76
CA ILE A 125 6.69 25.81 -3.29
C ILE A 125 7.98 25.74 -2.48
N GLY A 126 8.83 26.77 -2.53
CA GLY A 126 10.10 26.79 -1.81
C GLY A 126 9.89 26.63 -0.30
N GLY A 127 10.58 25.66 0.29
CA GLY A 127 10.46 25.36 1.73
C GLY A 127 9.16 24.68 2.15
N LEU A 128 8.35 24.20 1.20
CA LEU A 128 7.11 23.48 1.52
C LEU A 128 7.44 22.16 2.21
N ASP A 129 6.83 21.96 3.39
CA ASP A 129 6.89 20.73 4.18
C ASP A 129 5.49 20.50 4.79
N ILE A 130 4.71 19.64 4.16
CA ILE A 130 3.33 19.34 4.55
C ILE A 130 3.20 17.86 4.84
N MET A 131 2.66 17.50 6.01
CA MET A 131 2.20 16.15 6.30
C MET A 131 0.69 16.07 6.10
N ILE A 132 0.28 15.34 5.07
CA ILE A 132 -1.14 15.04 4.82
C ILE A 132 -1.51 13.79 5.59
N VAL A 133 -2.40 13.92 6.56
CA VAL A 133 -2.94 12.79 7.33
C VAL A 133 -4.32 12.44 6.76
N ARG A 134 -4.44 11.23 6.22
CA ARG A 134 -5.69 10.73 5.62
C ARG A 134 -6.24 9.58 6.46
N GLU A 135 -7.46 9.74 6.93
CA GLU A 135 -8.22 8.69 7.62
C GLU A 135 -8.68 7.63 6.60
N LEU A 136 -8.58 6.34 6.96
CA LEU A 136 -8.84 5.21 6.05
C LEU A 136 -9.85 4.18 6.57
N THR A 137 -10.35 4.30 7.80
CA THR A 137 -11.17 3.26 8.44
C THR A 137 -12.67 3.56 8.41
N SER A 138 -13.06 4.75 7.97
CA SER A 138 -14.46 5.14 7.84
C SER A 138 -14.76 5.94 6.56
N GLY A 139 -15.75 6.82 6.57
CA GLY A 139 -16.06 7.73 5.49
C GLY A 139 -16.45 7.01 4.18
N VAL A 140 -15.96 7.54 3.04
CA VAL A 140 -16.32 7.06 1.71
C VAL A 140 -15.89 5.61 1.44
N TYR A 141 -14.89 5.09 2.16
CA TYR A 141 -14.37 3.73 1.95
C TYR A 141 -15.13 2.68 2.76
N PHE A 142 -15.39 2.93 4.03
CA PHE A 142 -15.93 1.94 4.97
C PHE A 142 -17.08 2.45 5.83
N GLY A 143 -17.47 3.73 5.68
CA GLY A 143 -18.59 4.30 6.45
C GLY A 143 -19.90 3.59 6.16
N GLU A 144 -20.72 3.42 7.20
CA GLU A 144 -22.06 2.84 7.13
C GLU A 144 -23.09 3.80 7.77
N PRO A 145 -24.36 3.83 7.28
CA PRO A 145 -24.92 3.00 6.22
C PRO A 145 -24.44 3.39 4.83
N ARG A 146 -24.26 2.41 3.94
CA ARG A 146 -23.77 2.61 2.58
C ARG A 146 -24.84 2.20 1.57
N GLY A 147 -25.23 3.11 0.68
CA GLY A 147 -26.22 2.85 -0.34
C GLY A 147 -26.77 4.10 -1.01
N VAL A 148 -27.67 3.90 -1.95
CA VAL A 148 -28.48 4.96 -2.55
C VAL A 148 -29.84 4.95 -1.88
N PHE A 149 -30.12 5.98 -1.10
CA PHE A 149 -31.42 6.16 -0.46
C PHE A 149 -32.26 7.08 -1.35
N LYS A 150 -33.47 6.63 -1.74
CA LYS A 150 -34.45 7.49 -2.38
C LYS A 150 -35.27 8.14 -1.28
N GLU A 151 -35.29 9.48 -1.23
CA GLU A 151 -36.26 10.19 -0.41
C GLU A 151 -37.68 9.97 -0.98
N GLY A 152 -38.56 9.44 -0.17
CA GLY A 152 -39.96 9.30 -0.50
C GLY A 152 -40.32 7.91 -1.03
N ASN A 153 -40.51 7.00 -0.12
CA ASN A 153 -41.69 6.09 0.02
C ASN A 153 -41.67 5.54 1.43
#